data_7d6ee8d89d2e286c9f301bcc9cc63af4
#
_entry.id   7d6ee8d89d2e286c9f301bcc9cc63af4
#
_cell.length_a   1.000
_cell.length_b   1.000
_cell.length_c   1.000
_cell.angle_alpha   90.00
_cell.angle_beta   90.00
_cell.angle_gamma   90.00
#
_symmetry.space_group_name_H-M   'P 1'
#
loop_
_entity.id
_entity.type
_entity.pdbx_description
1 polymer ?
#
loop_
_entity_poly.entity_id
_entity_poly.type
_entity_poly.pdbx_seq_one_letter_code
_entity_poly.pdbx_strand_id
1 'polypeptide(L)'
;PIKDNETLNQKAMDAVKQDKLREANDGHDGTWVAHPGLVKIAKNVFDEKMPQANQVNKIPSNIKIEAKDLLLAEKGDITEEGLRKNISVGIQYLAAWLGGNGCVPLYNLMEDAATAEISRAQVWQWNKHQCKTIDGKTIDPTYVKKIVKEEMEQIKKEVGEQKFEKGNYERAAKMFEEMSIANQFEDFLTVPAYNEIVRSEAR
;
A
#
# COMPACT_ATOMS: atom_id res chain seq x y z
N PRO A 1 -15.69 1.41 -7.11
CA PRO A 1 -17.10 1.24 -6.72
C PRO A 1 -17.34 -0.16 -6.14
N ILE A 2 -18.07 -0.23 -5.04
CA ILE A 2 -18.40 -1.48 -4.36
C ILE A 2 -19.80 -1.90 -4.85
N LYS A 3 -19.89 -3.02 -5.56
CA LYS A 3 -21.09 -3.40 -6.31
C LYS A 3 -22.24 -3.88 -5.42
N ASP A 4 -21.96 -4.48 -4.27
CA ASP A 4 -22.97 -5.22 -3.49
C ASP A 4 -23.35 -4.53 -2.16
N ASN A 5 -22.88 -3.29 -1.93
CA ASN A 5 -23.18 -2.53 -0.72
C ASN A 5 -23.23 -1.04 -1.01
N GLU A 6 -24.44 -0.51 -1.22
CA GLU A 6 -24.65 0.88 -1.60
C GLU A 6 -24.18 1.87 -0.51
N THR A 7 -24.41 1.56 0.76
CA THR A 7 -23.98 2.41 1.87
C THR A 7 -22.44 2.50 1.95
N LEU A 8 -21.77 1.39 1.78
CA LEU A 8 -20.30 1.35 1.79
C LEU A 8 -19.73 2.04 0.55
N ASN A 9 -20.39 1.85 -0.60
CA ASN A 9 -20.03 2.52 -1.83
C ASN A 9 -20.18 4.05 -1.71
N GLN A 10 -21.29 4.55 -1.12
CA GLN A 10 -21.47 5.97 -0.90
C GLN A 10 -20.39 6.55 0.01
N LYS A 11 -20.04 5.88 1.11
CA LYS A 11 -18.95 6.32 1.99
C LYS A 11 -17.61 6.39 1.24
N ALA A 12 -17.32 5.42 0.39
CA ALA A 12 -16.11 5.43 -0.43
C ALA A 12 -16.10 6.60 -1.43
N MET A 13 -17.23 6.89 -2.07
CA MET A 13 -17.38 8.05 -2.99
C MET A 13 -17.23 9.38 -2.25
N ASP A 14 -17.79 9.49 -1.05
CA ASP A 14 -17.66 10.70 -0.21
C ASP A 14 -16.20 10.89 0.23
N ALA A 15 -15.49 9.83 0.58
CA ALA A 15 -14.06 9.88 0.91
C ALA A 15 -13.22 10.38 -0.28
N VAL A 16 -13.48 9.86 -1.47
CA VAL A 16 -12.82 10.35 -2.70
C VAL A 16 -13.13 11.83 -2.93
N LYS A 17 -14.40 12.26 -2.79
CA LYS A 17 -14.77 13.66 -2.94
C LYS A 17 -14.02 14.57 -1.95
N GLN A 18 -13.91 14.17 -0.67
CA GLN A 18 -13.17 14.93 0.33
C GLN A 18 -11.67 15.02 0.01
N ASP A 19 -11.09 13.94 -0.48
CA ASP A 19 -9.70 13.91 -0.92
C ASP A 19 -9.46 14.91 -2.07
N LYS A 20 -10.32 14.90 -3.10
CA LYS A 20 -10.21 15.85 -4.23
C LYS A 20 -10.48 17.30 -3.83
N LEU A 21 -11.36 17.54 -2.86
CA LEU A 21 -11.56 18.87 -2.27
C LEU A 21 -10.29 19.37 -1.58
N ARG A 22 -9.59 18.51 -0.84
CA ARG A 22 -8.32 18.86 -0.21
C ARG A 22 -7.28 19.22 -1.27
N GLU A 23 -7.06 18.34 -2.27
CA GLU A 23 -6.10 18.58 -3.36
C GLU A 23 -6.38 19.91 -4.07
N ALA A 24 -7.61 20.17 -4.49
CA ALA A 24 -7.97 21.43 -5.16
C ALA A 24 -7.77 22.66 -4.25
N ASN A 25 -8.07 22.53 -2.94
CA ASN A 25 -7.82 23.61 -1.98
C ASN A 25 -6.35 23.84 -1.71
N ASP A 26 -5.52 22.81 -1.77
CA ASP A 26 -4.06 22.90 -1.60
C ASP A 26 -3.36 23.47 -2.84
N GLY A 27 -4.08 23.69 -3.94
CA GLY A 27 -3.56 24.35 -5.13
C GLY A 27 -3.14 23.40 -6.25
N HIS A 28 -3.57 22.16 -6.23
CA HIS A 28 -3.36 21.21 -7.32
C HIS A 28 -4.14 21.64 -8.57
N ASP A 29 -3.53 21.51 -9.74
CA ASP A 29 -4.13 21.84 -11.04
C ASP A 29 -4.95 20.68 -11.62
N GLY A 30 -4.91 19.53 -10.98
CA GLY A 30 -5.62 18.32 -11.38
C GLY A 30 -5.32 17.16 -10.45
N THR A 31 -5.86 16.00 -10.79
CA THR A 31 -5.72 14.80 -9.96
C THR A 31 -5.74 13.53 -10.81
N TRP A 32 -5.26 12.47 -10.21
CA TRP A 32 -5.42 11.11 -10.73
C TRP A 32 -6.54 10.37 -9.98
N VAL A 33 -7.21 9.45 -10.67
CA VAL A 33 -8.21 8.55 -10.10
C VAL A 33 -7.96 7.11 -10.54
N ALA A 34 -8.07 6.18 -9.61
CA ALA A 34 -7.80 4.77 -9.83
C ALA A 34 -8.86 4.03 -10.68
N HIS A 35 -10.02 4.65 -10.94
CA HIS A 35 -11.13 4.01 -11.64
C HIS A 35 -11.91 5.02 -12.48
N PRO A 36 -12.32 4.68 -13.73
CA PRO A 36 -13.05 5.60 -14.60
C PRO A 36 -14.34 6.15 -13.97
N GLY A 37 -15.03 5.36 -13.14
CA GLY A 37 -16.23 5.79 -12.43
C GLY A 37 -16.04 6.95 -11.43
N LEU A 38 -14.78 7.26 -11.07
CA LEU A 38 -14.44 8.37 -10.16
C LEU A 38 -14.14 9.68 -10.90
N VAL A 39 -13.95 9.64 -12.22
CA VAL A 39 -13.61 10.82 -13.03
C VAL A 39 -14.63 11.95 -12.87
N LYS A 40 -15.92 11.62 -12.90
CA LYS A 40 -16.99 12.62 -12.75
C LYS A 40 -16.93 13.33 -11.39
N ILE A 41 -16.67 12.59 -10.31
CA ILE A 41 -16.56 13.15 -8.96
C ILE A 41 -15.38 14.12 -8.89
N ALA A 42 -14.20 13.67 -9.33
CA ALA A 42 -12.99 14.48 -9.34
C ALA A 42 -13.16 15.72 -10.21
N LYS A 43 -13.66 15.54 -11.45
CA LYS A 43 -13.90 16.66 -12.38
C LYS A 43 -14.83 17.70 -11.78
N ASN A 44 -15.95 17.31 -11.19
CA ASN A 44 -16.89 18.25 -10.58
C ASN A 44 -16.25 19.09 -9.47
N VAL A 45 -15.37 18.49 -8.67
CA VAL A 45 -14.66 19.20 -7.61
C VAL A 45 -13.70 20.23 -8.20
N PHE A 46 -12.88 19.84 -9.19
CA PHE A 46 -11.95 20.75 -9.81
C PHE A 46 -12.63 21.85 -10.61
N ASP A 47 -13.70 21.56 -11.36
CA ASP A 47 -14.49 22.58 -12.08
C ASP A 47 -15.08 23.62 -11.12
N GLU A 48 -15.50 23.22 -9.90
CA GLU A 48 -16.03 24.13 -8.88
C GLU A 48 -14.94 24.97 -8.20
N LYS A 49 -13.80 24.33 -7.81
CA LYS A 49 -12.78 24.96 -6.98
C LYS A 49 -11.70 25.66 -7.79
N MET A 50 -11.51 25.26 -9.04
CA MET A 50 -10.53 25.80 -9.97
C MET A 50 -11.22 26.22 -11.29
N PRO A 51 -11.97 27.34 -11.30
CA PRO A 51 -12.63 27.81 -12.50
C PRO A 51 -11.68 28.36 -13.58
N GLN A 52 -10.40 28.57 -13.23
CA GLN A 52 -9.33 28.98 -14.13
C GLN A 52 -8.56 27.77 -14.68
N ALA A 53 -7.71 27.96 -15.68
CA ALA A 53 -6.93 26.91 -16.31
C ALA A 53 -5.94 26.20 -15.36
N ASN A 54 -5.48 26.91 -14.34
CA ASN A 54 -4.53 26.39 -13.33
C ASN A 54 -4.56 27.25 -12.06
N GLN A 55 -3.82 26.83 -11.04
CA GLN A 55 -3.67 27.51 -9.75
C GLN A 55 -2.22 27.95 -9.47
N VAL A 56 -1.39 28.15 -10.49
CA VAL A 56 0.05 28.48 -10.32
C VAL A 56 0.31 29.73 -9.46
N ASN A 57 -0.68 30.64 -9.38
CA ASN A 57 -0.60 31.85 -8.57
C ASN A 57 -1.01 31.63 -7.10
N LYS A 58 -1.51 30.45 -6.74
CA LYS A 58 -1.89 30.10 -5.38
C LYS A 58 -0.68 29.61 -4.60
N ILE A 59 0.17 30.54 -4.19
CA ILE A 59 1.38 30.23 -3.42
C ILE A 59 1.05 30.33 -1.93
N PRO A 60 1.29 29.26 -1.14
CA PRO A 60 1.13 29.34 0.31
C PRO A 60 2.11 30.36 0.92
N SER A 61 1.60 31.45 1.47
CA SER A 61 2.40 32.59 1.94
C SER A 61 3.10 32.39 3.29
N ASN A 62 2.68 31.40 4.08
CA ASN A 62 3.09 31.24 5.48
C ASN A 62 3.85 29.95 5.77
N ILE A 63 4.29 29.22 4.76
CA ILE A 63 5.02 27.97 4.95
C ILE A 63 6.51 28.25 4.99
N LYS A 64 7.14 27.96 6.13
CA LYS A 64 8.60 27.92 6.28
C LYS A 64 9.01 26.48 6.43
N ILE A 65 9.69 25.92 5.44
CA ILE A 65 10.19 24.54 5.45
C ILE A 65 11.71 24.60 5.54
N GLU A 66 12.27 23.93 6.54
CA GLU A 66 13.70 23.74 6.72
C GLU A 66 14.10 22.31 6.38
N ALA A 67 15.38 22.06 6.11
CA ALA A 67 15.87 20.71 5.80
C ALA A 67 15.50 19.66 6.86
N LYS A 68 15.48 20.05 8.13
CA LYS A 68 15.05 19.16 9.23
C LYS A 68 13.61 18.68 9.11
N ASP A 69 12.71 19.52 8.54
CA ASP A 69 11.29 19.18 8.41
C ASP A 69 11.09 18.10 7.35
N LEU A 70 11.94 18.09 6.30
CA LEU A 70 11.94 17.06 5.27
C LEU A 70 12.52 15.71 5.73
N LEU A 71 13.29 15.73 6.82
CA LEU A 71 13.91 14.53 7.39
C LEU A 71 13.15 14.03 8.63
N LEU A 72 12.10 14.73 9.04
CA LEU A 72 11.30 14.35 10.20
C LEU A 72 10.46 13.13 9.87
N ALA A 73 10.68 12.04 10.60
CA ALA A 73 9.78 10.90 10.56
C ALA A 73 8.51 11.23 11.36
N GLU A 74 7.36 11.16 10.73
CA GLU A 74 6.07 11.37 11.37
C GLU A 74 5.86 10.36 12.52
N LYS A 75 5.37 10.85 13.63
CA LYS A 75 5.01 10.01 14.77
C LYS A 75 3.61 9.45 14.53
N GLY A 76 3.47 8.15 14.62
CA GLY A 76 2.20 7.46 14.47
C GLY A 76 2.17 6.19 15.32
N ASP A 77 0.97 5.75 15.61
CA ASP A 77 0.74 4.50 16.32
C ASP A 77 0.99 3.31 15.40
N ILE A 78 1.81 2.37 15.86
CA ILE A 78 2.01 1.10 15.19
C ILE A 78 1.08 0.08 15.83
N THR A 79 0.15 -0.44 15.06
CA THR A 79 -0.80 -1.45 15.54
C THR A 79 -0.45 -2.84 14.99
N GLU A 80 -0.82 -3.89 15.72
CA GLU A 80 -0.70 -5.25 15.20
C GLU A 80 -1.54 -5.44 13.93
N GLU A 81 -2.74 -4.83 13.87
CA GLU A 81 -3.60 -4.86 12.69
C GLU A 81 -2.90 -4.21 11.47
N GLY A 82 -2.23 -3.08 11.64
CA GLY A 82 -1.46 -2.41 10.60
C GLY A 82 -0.28 -3.27 10.13
N LEU A 83 0.44 -3.93 11.06
CA LEU A 83 1.50 -4.88 10.72
C LEU A 83 0.97 -6.06 9.92
N ARG A 84 -0.13 -6.67 10.36
CA ARG A 84 -0.80 -7.77 9.65
C ARG A 84 -1.24 -7.36 8.25
N LYS A 85 -1.86 -6.21 8.13
CA LYS A 85 -2.30 -5.68 6.83
C LYS A 85 -1.13 -5.46 5.88
N ASN A 86 -0.04 -4.85 6.33
CA ASN A 86 1.16 -4.68 5.51
C ASN A 86 1.72 -6.02 5.02
N ILE A 87 1.81 -7.00 5.90
CA ILE A 87 2.29 -8.35 5.55
C ILE A 87 1.34 -9.02 4.55
N SER A 88 0.05 -8.99 4.82
CA SER A 88 -0.96 -9.60 3.95
C SER A 88 -0.98 -8.97 2.55
N VAL A 89 -0.98 -7.64 2.46
CA VAL A 89 -0.94 -6.90 1.19
C VAL A 89 0.35 -7.21 0.42
N GLY A 90 1.49 -7.17 1.08
CA GLY A 90 2.79 -7.44 0.45
C GLY A 90 2.89 -8.86 -0.12
N ILE A 91 2.44 -9.86 0.63
CA ILE A 91 2.42 -11.26 0.18
C ILE A 91 1.47 -11.46 -1.00
N GLN A 92 0.24 -10.97 -0.91
CA GLN A 92 -0.76 -11.13 -1.96
C GLN A 92 -0.38 -10.38 -3.24
N TYR A 93 0.21 -9.19 -3.10
CA TYR A 93 0.76 -8.46 -4.24
C TYR A 93 1.89 -9.23 -4.92
N LEU A 94 2.89 -9.69 -4.17
CA LEU A 94 3.99 -10.48 -4.72
C LEU A 94 3.50 -11.77 -5.38
N ALA A 95 2.51 -12.45 -4.80
CA ALA A 95 1.92 -13.64 -5.39
C ALA A 95 1.28 -13.35 -6.76
N ALA A 96 0.55 -12.23 -6.87
CA ALA A 96 -0.03 -11.77 -8.13
C ALA A 96 1.05 -11.36 -9.15
N TRP A 97 2.07 -10.63 -8.69
CA TRP A 97 3.17 -10.16 -9.53
C TRP A 97 3.99 -11.32 -10.11
N LEU A 98 4.33 -12.32 -9.30
CA LEU A 98 4.97 -13.56 -9.74
C LEU A 98 4.11 -14.36 -10.74
N GLY A 99 2.81 -14.14 -10.73
CA GLY A 99 1.84 -14.67 -11.70
C GLY A 99 1.64 -13.78 -12.93
N GLY A 100 2.42 -12.70 -13.11
CA GLY A 100 2.36 -11.79 -14.26
C GLY A 100 1.34 -10.66 -14.11
N ASN A 101 0.81 -10.38 -12.91
CA ASN A 101 -0.18 -9.33 -12.69
C ASN A 101 0.39 -8.21 -11.81
N GLY A 102 0.53 -7.00 -12.39
CA GLY A 102 1.16 -5.84 -11.73
C GLY A 102 0.22 -5.01 -10.83
N CYS A 103 -1.06 -5.34 -10.75
CA CYS A 103 -2.00 -4.74 -9.80
C CYS A 103 -3.05 -5.76 -9.37
N VAL A 104 -3.50 -5.68 -8.12
CA VAL A 104 -4.44 -6.64 -7.54
C VAL A 104 -5.46 -5.95 -6.64
N PRO A 105 -6.76 -6.27 -6.78
CA PRO A 105 -7.78 -5.76 -5.87
C PRO A 105 -7.73 -6.50 -4.53
N LEU A 106 -7.35 -5.78 -3.48
CA LEU A 106 -7.30 -6.28 -2.10
C LEU A 106 -8.05 -5.32 -1.18
N TYR A 107 -8.91 -5.84 -0.33
CA TYR A 107 -9.62 -5.05 0.71
C TYR A 107 -10.32 -3.80 0.18
N ASN A 108 -10.95 -3.91 -0.99
CA ASN A 108 -11.62 -2.82 -1.74
C ASN A 108 -10.69 -1.72 -2.27
N LEU A 109 -9.40 -1.94 -2.28
CA LEU A 109 -8.39 -1.07 -2.89
C LEU A 109 -7.76 -1.78 -4.08
N MET A 110 -7.24 -1.00 -5.03
CA MET A 110 -6.44 -1.52 -6.14
C MET A 110 -4.96 -1.32 -5.77
N GLU A 111 -4.35 -2.40 -5.29
CA GLU A 111 -2.97 -2.37 -4.83
C GLU A 111 -2.00 -2.53 -6.01
N ASP A 112 -1.00 -1.67 -6.05
CA ASP A 112 0.08 -1.67 -7.02
C ASP A 112 1.46 -1.86 -6.37
N ALA A 113 2.53 -1.74 -7.17
CA ALA A 113 3.89 -1.89 -6.68
C ALA A 113 4.23 -0.87 -5.59
N ALA A 114 3.72 0.36 -5.70
CA ALA A 114 4.01 1.41 -4.72
C ALA A 114 3.45 1.06 -3.34
N THR A 115 2.21 0.56 -3.28
CA THR A 115 1.59 0.13 -2.02
C THR A 115 2.34 -1.05 -1.39
N ALA A 116 2.75 -2.02 -2.20
CA ALA A 116 3.53 -3.17 -1.71
C ALA A 116 4.91 -2.75 -1.21
N GLU A 117 5.56 -1.77 -1.87
CA GLU A 117 6.83 -1.19 -1.42
C GLU A 117 6.69 -0.45 -0.10
N ILE A 118 5.65 0.36 0.07
CA ILE A 118 5.37 1.04 1.35
C ILE A 118 5.16 0.01 2.45
N SER A 119 4.34 -1.02 2.21
CA SER A 119 4.07 -2.10 3.16
C SER A 119 5.35 -2.82 3.59
N ARG A 120 6.20 -3.20 2.63
CA ARG A 120 7.49 -3.84 2.87
C ARG A 120 8.44 -2.93 3.64
N ALA A 121 8.56 -1.68 3.21
CA ALA A 121 9.45 -0.70 3.82
C ALA A 121 9.08 -0.44 5.28
N GLN A 122 7.79 -0.31 5.58
CA GLN A 122 7.32 -0.14 6.96
C GLN A 122 7.66 -1.36 7.83
N VAL A 123 7.38 -2.58 7.37
CA VAL A 123 7.70 -3.79 8.14
C VAL A 123 9.20 -3.91 8.37
N TRP A 124 10.01 -3.69 7.33
CA TRP A 124 11.47 -3.70 7.46
C TRP A 124 11.98 -2.66 8.46
N GLN A 125 11.49 -1.42 8.34
CA GLN A 125 11.91 -0.32 9.21
C GLN A 125 11.50 -0.56 10.67
N TRP A 126 10.28 -1.04 10.91
CA TRP A 126 9.82 -1.37 12.26
C TRP A 126 10.63 -2.50 12.88
N ASN A 127 10.96 -3.54 12.09
CA ASN A 127 11.85 -4.62 12.53
C ASN A 127 13.28 -4.11 12.77
N LYS A 128 13.85 -3.35 11.85
CA LYS A 128 15.20 -2.82 11.94
C LYS A 128 15.44 -1.97 13.19
N HIS A 129 14.46 -1.15 13.54
CA HIS A 129 14.50 -0.25 14.69
C HIS A 129 13.85 -0.83 15.94
N GLN A 130 13.43 -2.11 15.90
CA GLN A 130 12.76 -2.79 17.01
C GLN A 130 11.60 -1.95 17.59
N CYS A 131 10.82 -1.34 16.71
CA CYS A 131 9.66 -0.55 17.09
C CYS A 131 8.67 -1.39 17.89
N LYS A 132 7.87 -0.72 18.71
CA LYS A 132 6.83 -1.39 19.50
C LYS A 132 5.46 -1.03 18.97
N THR A 133 4.57 -2.00 18.98
CA THR A 133 3.15 -1.77 18.78
C THR A 133 2.56 -1.03 19.99
N ILE A 134 1.36 -0.44 19.83
CA ILE A 134 0.67 0.27 20.92
C ILE A 134 0.42 -0.60 22.16
N ASP A 135 0.30 -1.90 21.99
CA ASP A 135 0.18 -2.90 23.05
C ASP A 135 1.54 -3.42 23.57
N GLY A 136 2.64 -2.78 23.18
CA GLY A 136 3.97 -2.99 23.73
C GLY A 136 4.76 -4.16 23.16
N LYS A 137 4.28 -4.86 22.15
CA LYS A 137 5.01 -5.95 21.48
C LYS A 137 6.12 -5.39 20.61
N THR A 138 7.33 -5.90 20.76
CA THR A 138 8.48 -5.52 19.93
C THR A 138 8.37 -6.21 18.58
N ILE A 139 8.52 -5.44 17.51
CA ILE A 139 8.57 -5.96 16.13
C ILE A 139 10.02 -6.37 15.86
N ASP A 140 10.29 -7.64 16.02
CA ASP A 140 11.57 -8.30 15.74
C ASP A 140 11.39 -9.40 14.70
N PRO A 141 12.48 -10.04 14.21
CA PRO A 141 12.37 -11.09 13.20
C PRO A 141 11.49 -12.26 13.62
N THR A 142 11.46 -12.62 14.90
CA THR A 142 10.62 -13.71 15.42
C THR A 142 9.15 -13.36 15.33
N TYR A 143 8.81 -12.12 15.70
CA TYR A 143 7.42 -11.65 15.64
C TYR A 143 6.95 -11.48 14.19
N VAL A 144 7.79 -10.93 13.30
CA VAL A 144 7.46 -10.84 11.85
C VAL A 144 7.18 -12.22 11.28
N LYS A 145 8.05 -13.22 11.51
CA LYS A 145 7.84 -14.60 11.04
C LYS A 145 6.55 -15.22 11.57
N LYS A 146 6.24 -14.98 12.83
CA LYS A 146 4.97 -15.44 13.43
C LYS A 146 3.78 -14.86 12.69
N ILE A 147 3.76 -13.53 12.46
CA ILE A 147 2.65 -12.87 11.77
C ILE A 147 2.56 -13.33 10.31
N VAL A 148 3.68 -13.48 9.59
CA VAL A 148 3.69 -14.03 8.23
C VAL A 148 2.97 -15.40 8.20
N LYS A 149 3.31 -16.31 9.12
CA LYS A 149 2.66 -17.62 9.19
C LYS A 149 1.16 -17.52 9.42
N GLU A 150 0.74 -16.68 10.36
CA GLU A 150 -0.67 -16.48 10.68
C GLU A 150 -1.45 -15.87 9.51
N GLU A 151 -0.86 -14.87 8.83
CA GLU A 151 -1.46 -14.27 7.64
C GLU A 151 -1.54 -15.24 6.46
N MET A 152 -0.58 -16.15 6.29
CA MET A 152 -0.67 -17.19 5.27
C MET A 152 -1.86 -18.13 5.49
N GLU A 153 -2.15 -18.48 6.75
CA GLU A 153 -3.33 -19.27 7.10
C GLU A 153 -4.64 -18.49 6.81
N GLN A 154 -4.63 -17.18 7.07
CA GLN A 154 -5.77 -16.31 6.80
C GLN A 154 -5.98 -16.13 5.28
N ILE A 155 -4.91 -15.84 4.54
CA ILE A 155 -4.96 -15.72 3.07
C ILE A 155 -5.50 -17.01 2.43
N LYS A 156 -5.02 -18.17 2.89
CA LYS A 156 -5.52 -19.47 2.39
C LYS A 156 -7.04 -19.63 2.59
N LYS A 157 -7.57 -19.19 3.72
CA LYS A 157 -9.02 -19.20 3.98
C LYS A 157 -9.78 -18.24 3.06
N GLU A 158 -9.23 -17.04 2.82
CA GLU A 158 -9.88 -16.00 2.03
C GLU A 158 -9.90 -16.32 0.53
N VAL A 159 -8.77 -16.79 -0.02
CA VAL A 159 -8.67 -17.10 -1.45
C VAL A 159 -9.17 -18.48 -1.82
N GLY A 160 -9.28 -19.38 -0.86
CA GLY A 160 -9.64 -20.79 -1.03
C GLY A 160 -8.43 -21.67 -1.38
N GLU A 161 -8.49 -22.92 -0.93
CA GLU A 161 -7.38 -23.88 -1.02
C GLU A 161 -6.87 -24.06 -2.46
N GLN A 162 -7.77 -24.29 -3.42
CA GLN A 162 -7.39 -24.51 -4.81
C GLN A 162 -6.64 -23.34 -5.43
N LYS A 163 -7.05 -22.09 -5.15
CA LYS A 163 -6.39 -20.88 -5.65
C LYS A 163 -5.07 -20.66 -4.93
N PHE A 164 -5.01 -20.96 -3.63
CA PHE A 164 -3.81 -20.86 -2.84
C PHE A 164 -2.71 -21.81 -3.35
N GLU A 165 -3.04 -23.10 -3.56
CA GLU A 165 -2.09 -24.11 -4.04
C GLU A 165 -1.58 -23.86 -5.46
N LYS A 166 -2.43 -23.33 -6.33
CA LYS A 166 -2.04 -22.98 -7.73
C LYS A 166 -1.35 -21.63 -7.84
N GLY A 167 -1.43 -20.79 -6.82
CA GLY A 167 -0.82 -19.47 -6.78
C GLY A 167 0.62 -19.50 -6.29
N ASN A 168 1.25 -18.33 -6.29
CA ASN A 168 2.64 -18.17 -5.85
C ASN A 168 2.74 -17.74 -4.37
N TYR A 169 1.74 -18.05 -3.54
CA TYR A 169 1.63 -17.49 -2.18
C TYR A 169 2.77 -17.91 -1.26
N GLU A 170 3.16 -19.19 -1.25
CA GLU A 170 4.27 -19.67 -0.41
C GLU A 170 5.60 -19.02 -0.79
N ARG A 171 5.83 -18.90 -2.10
CA ARG A 171 7.01 -18.26 -2.63
C ARG A 171 7.04 -16.76 -2.31
N ALA A 172 5.92 -16.08 -2.51
CA ALA A 172 5.73 -14.68 -2.18
C ALA A 172 5.95 -14.41 -0.68
N ALA A 173 5.38 -15.25 0.19
CA ALA A 173 5.54 -15.12 1.63
C ALA A 173 7.00 -15.27 2.05
N LYS A 174 7.72 -16.26 1.52
CA LYS A 174 9.15 -16.45 1.78
C LYS A 174 9.95 -15.22 1.36
N MET A 175 9.73 -14.70 0.16
CA MET A 175 10.43 -13.52 -0.35
C MET A 175 10.12 -12.27 0.48
N PHE A 176 8.86 -12.05 0.81
CA PHE A 176 8.44 -10.92 1.63
C PHE A 176 9.05 -10.97 3.02
N GLU A 177 9.04 -12.16 3.65
CA GLU A 177 9.67 -12.39 4.96
C GLU A 177 11.17 -12.09 4.91
N GLU A 178 11.90 -12.70 3.96
CA GLU A 178 13.35 -12.51 3.80
C GLU A 178 13.71 -11.03 3.62
N MET A 179 13.00 -10.30 2.76
CA MET A 179 13.22 -8.86 2.56
C MET A 179 12.88 -8.03 3.81
N SER A 180 11.81 -8.40 4.54
CA SER A 180 11.35 -7.65 5.71
C SER A 180 12.26 -7.79 6.94
N ILE A 181 13.04 -8.88 7.02
CA ILE A 181 13.98 -9.12 8.14
C ILE A 181 15.45 -8.99 7.73
N ALA A 182 15.73 -8.64 6.49
CA ALA A 182 17.10 -8.49 5.99
C ALA A 182 17.85 -7.37 6.72
N ASN A 183 19.17 -7.52 6.87
CA ASN A 183 20.02 -6.50 7.46
C ASN A 183 20.13 -5.23 6.61
N GLN A 184 20.08 -5.38 5.28
CA GLN A 184 20.10 -4.32 4.30
C GLN A 184 18.75 -4.26 3.62
N PHE A 185 18.30 -3.04 3.33
CA PHE A 185 17.06 -2.80 2.61
C PHE A 185 17.32 -2.98 1.12
N GLU A 186 16.55 -3.84 0.47
CA GLU A 186 16.55 -3.98 -0.99
C GLU A 186 15.97 -2.73 -1.66
N ASP A 187 16.56 -2.28 -2.76
CA ASP A 187 16.12 -1.06 -3.45
C ASP A 187 14.64 -1.17 -3.87
N PHE A 188 14.26 -2.29 -4.49
CA PHE A 188 12.89 -2.56 -4.89
C PHE A 188 12.52 -4.04 -4.68
N LEU A 189 11.29 -4.29 -4.21
CA LEU A 189 10.77 -5.66 -4.04
C LEU A 189 10.72 -6.44 -5.36
N THR A 190 10.55 -5.73 -6.47
CA THR A 190 10.46 -6.33 -7.80
C THR A 190 11.82 -6.82 -8.33
N VAL A 191 12.95 -6.33 -7.83
CA VAL A 191 14.27 -6.78 -8.28
C VAL A 191 14.52 -8.25 -7.94
N PRO A 192 14.46 -8.70 -6.67
CA PRO A 192 14.57 -10.12 -6.36
C PRO A 192 13.43 -10.94 -6.96
N ALA A 193 12.21 -10.40 -7.04
CA ALA A 193 11.07 -11.10 -7.64
C ALA A 193 11.23 -11.33 -9.14
N TYR A 194 11.80 -10.39 -9.89
CA TYR A 194 12.11 -10.54 -11.31
C TYR A 194 13.15 -11.65 -11.53
N ASN A 195 14.21 -11.66 -10.74
CA ASN A 195 15.21 -12.72 -10.80
C ASN A 195 14.61 -14.12 -10.60
N GLU A 196 13.58 -14.17 -9.79
CA GLU A 196 12.85 -15.41 -9.51
C GLU A 196 12.00 -15.87 -10.71
N ILE A 197 11.34 -14.95 -11.42
CA ILE A 197 10.61 -15.26 -12.66
C ILE A 197 11.58 -15.79 -13.72
N VAL A 198 12.68 -15.09 -13.96
CA VAL A 198 13.69 -15.48 -14.96
C VAL A 198 14.24 -16.89 -14.69
N ARG A 199 14.52 -17.22 -13.42
CA ARG A 199 15.00 -18.56 -13.04
C ARG A 199 13.93 -19.64 -13.25
N SER A 200 12.66 -19.32 -13.11
CA SER A 200 11.58 -20.28 -13.31
C SER A 200 11.30 -20.57 -14.78
N GLU A 201 11.47 -19.59 -15.66
CA GLU A 201 11.32 -19.75 -17.10
C GLU A 201 12.50 -20.49 -17.77
N ALA A 202 13.67 -20.47 -17.14
CA ALA A 202 14.88 -21.16 -17.60
C ALA A 202 14.91 -22.65 -17.27
N ARG A 203 13.90 -23.19 -16.62
CA ARG A 203 13.74 -24.62 -16.27
C ARG A 203 12.67 -25.28 -17.13
#